data_92bedbfa535f7a6b19db45d3189e259b
#
_entry.id   92bedbfa535f7a6b19db45d3189e259b
#
_cell.length_a   1.000
_cell.length_b   1.000
_cell.length_c   1.000
_cell.angle_alpha   90.00
_cell.angle_beta   90.00
_cell.angle_gamma   90.00
#
_symmetry.space_group_name_H-M   'P 1'
#
loop_
_entity.id
_entity.type
_entity.pdbx_description
1 polymer ?
#
loop_
_entity_poly.entity_id
_entity_poly.type
_entity_poly.pdbx_seq_one_letter_code
_entity_poly.pdbx_strand_id
1 'polypeptide(L)'
;PSKLMFNDSVHPTTAVQQIAADYAYSLLNAPVEMSLLPQMGQATLRGHQQQLRNEWTADWGTWQAVGEWRGFLIGGGQHLDIDSQGAGMGSADGNGYSFNLGTSLRLDESWRVGAAVGYYQQQLDAGEANSDYDMDSYMGSVFAQYQQNRFWGDVSLSGGSLDYDRLQRNFYLGPVKRTAQGNTNGDLWAA
;
A
#
# COMPACT_ATOMS: atom_id res chain seq x y z
N PRO A 1 -38.60 -7.90 26.66
CA PRO A 1 -37.27 -8.01 27.32
C PRO A 1 -36.15 -7.39 26.49
N SER A 2 -36.17 -7.46 25.16
CA SER A 2 -35.08 -6.97 24.25
C SER A 2 -34.87 -5.45 24.24
N LYS A 3 -35.73 -4.67 24.88
CA LYS A 3 -35.62 -3.20 24.99
C LYS A 3 -35.08 -2.75 26.36
N LEU A 4 -34.84 -3.68 27.28
CA LEU A 4 -34.28 -3.35 28.58
C LEU A 4 -32.74 -3.47 28.54
N MET A 5 -32.06 -2.55 29.16
CA MET A 5 -30.59 -2.60 29.29
C MET A 5 -30.16 -3.59 30.40
N PHE A 6 -30.96 -3.70 31.45
CA PHE A 6 -30.68 -4.55 32.61
C PHE A 6 -31.87 -5.43 32.92
N ASN A 7 -31.61 -6.65 33.38
CA ASN A 7 -32.62 -7.58 33.87
C ASN A 7 -33.10 -7.19 35.29
N ASP A 8 -32.20 -6.60 36.06
CA ASP A 8 -32.40 -6.08 37.42
C ASP A 8 -31.47 -4.88 37.65
N SER A 9 -31.21 -4.51 38.91
CA SER A 9 -30.38 -3.32 39.23
C SER A 9 -28.92 -3.42 38.86
N VAL A 10 -28.39 -4.61 38.53
CA VAL A 10 -26.95 -4.83 38.29
C VAL A 10 -26.60 -5.75 37.11
N HIS A 11 -27.56 -6.60 36.68
CA HIS A 11 -27.27 -7.59 35.64
C HIS A 11 -27.70 -7.09 34.26
N PRO A 12 -26.76 -6.85 33.35
CA PRO A 12 -27.06 -6.47 31.98
C PRO A 12 -27.79 -7.60 31.24
N THR A 13 -28.70 -7.24 30.36
CA THR A 13 -29.32 -8.20 29.45
C THR A 13 -28.32 -8.81 28.49
N THR A 14 -28.64 -9.98 27.93
CA THR A 14 -27.80 -10.63 26.91
C THR A 14 -27.50 -9.68 25.72
N ALA A 15 -28.46 -8.85 25.34
CA ALA A 15 -28.26 -7.87 24.26
C ALA A 15 -27.18 -6.81 24.61
N VAL A 16 -27.18 -6.34 25.88
CA VAL A 16 -26.15 -5.39 26.32
C VAL A 16 -24.78 -6.06 26.47
N GLN A 17 -24.75 -7.31 26.95
CA GLN A 17 -23.52 -8.10 27.01
C GLN A 17 -22.91 -8.30 25.62
N GLN A 18 -23.73 -8.59 24.60
CA GLN A 18 -23.29 -8.72 23.23
C GLN A 18 -22.69 -7.39 22.71
N ILE A 19 -23.37 -6.27 22.91
CA ILE A 19 -22.86 -4.95 22.52
C ILE A 19 -21.52 -4.64 23.21
N ALA A 20 -21.37 -4.98 24.48
CA ALA A 20 -20.13 -4.79 25.22
C ALA A 20 -19.00 -5.69 24.69
N ALA A 21 -19.32 -6.94 24.34
CA ALA A 21 -18.37 -7.86 23.71
C ALA A 21 -17.94 -7.37 22.32
N ASP A 22 -18.88 -6.93 21.48
CA ASP A 22 -18.58 -6.38 20.15
C ASP A 22 -17.71 -5.13 20.25
N TYR A 23 -17.97 -4.26 21.24
CA TYR A 23 -17.14 -3.08 21.49
C TYR A 23 -15.72 -3.48 21.89
N ALA A 24 -15.55 -4.40 22.84
CA ALA A 24 -14.23 -4.88 23.25
C ALA A 24 -13.49 -5.53 22.07
N TYR A 25 -14.17 -6.36 21.29
CA TYR A 25 -13.62 -6.98 20.08
C TYR A 25 -13.19 -5.94 19.06
N SER A 26 -14.02 -4.91 18.84
CA SER A 26 -13.68 -3.79 17.94
C SER A 26 -12.41 -3.06 18.37
N LEU A 27 -12.21 -2.85 19.68
CA LEU A 27 -10.99 -2.21 20.19
C LEU A 27 -9.74 -3.09 20.00
N LEU A 28 -9.87 -4.39 20.20
CA LEU A 28 -8.78 -5.35 20.02
C LEU A 28 -8.39 -5.52 18.55
N ASN A 29 -9.36 -5.44 17.63
CA ASN A 29 -9.11 -5.57 16.20
C ASN A 29 -8.58 -4.26 15.56
N ALA A 30 -8.76 -3.11 16.18
CA ALA A 30 -8.33 -1.84 15.60
C ALA A 30 -6.83 -1.82 15.23
N PRO A 31 -5.89 -2.24 16.09
CA PRO A 31 -4.47 -2.29 15.73
C PRO A 31 -4.18 -3.24 14.57
N VAL A 32 -4.92 -4.36 14.49
CA VAL A 32 -4.77 -5.37 13.44
C VAL A 32 -5.17 -4.77 12.09
N GLU A 33 -6.31 -4.10 12.00
CA GLU A 33 -6.76 -3.42 10.79
C GLU A 33 -5.81 -2.25 10.41
N MET A 34 -5.35 -1.46 11.38
CA MET A 34 -4.41 -0.36 11.13
C MET A 34 -3.04 -0.86 10.64
N SER A 35 -2.65 -2.10 10.93
CA SER A 35 -1.41 -2.70 10.40
C SER A 35 -1.42 -2.92 8.88
N LEU A 36 -2.58 -2.83 8.24
CA LEU A 36 -2.71 -2.91 6.78
C LEU A 36 -2.15 -1.65 6.09
N LEU A 37 -2.20 -0.49 6.72
CA LEU A 37 -1.73 0.78 6.13
C LEU A 37 -0.25 0.74 5.73
N PRO A 38 0.70 0.35 6.60
CA PRO A 38 2.09 0.21 6.19
C PRO A 38 2.30 -0.89 5.14
N GLN A 39 1.43 -1.90 5.05
CA GLN A 39 1.50 -2.91 4.01
C GLN A 39 1.12 -2.35 2.64
N MET A 40 0.10 -1.48 2.55
CA MET A 40 -0.23 -0.73 1.34
C MET A 40 0.98 0.08 0.85
N GLY A 41 1.64 0.83 1.75
CA GLY A 41 2.86 1.58 1.43
C GLY A 41 4.00 0.71 0.93
N GLN A 42 4.24 -0.45 1.57
CA GLN A 42 5.24 -1.41 1.12
C GLN A 42 4.90 -2.04 -0.22
N ALA A 43 3.62 -2.33 -0.48
CA ALA A 43 3.17 -2.85 -1.76
C ALA A 43 3.38 -1.83 -2.88
N THR A 44 3.08 -0.55 -2.63
CA THR A 44 3.37 0.55 -3.56
C THR A 44 4.86 0.63 -3.88
N LEU A 45 5.72 0.63 -2.86
CA LEU A 45 7.18 0.69 -3.06
C LEU A 45 7.69 -0.49 -3.88
N ARG A 46 7.26 -1.71 -3.54
CA ARG A 46 7.65 -2.91 -4.31
C ARG A 46 7.14 -2.85 -5.74
N GLY A 47 5.90 -2.41 -5.94
CA GLY A 47 5.31 -2.22 -7.27
C GLY A 47 6.11 -1.20 -8.09
N HIS A 48 6.46 -0.07 -7.50
CA HIS A 48 7.29 0.96 -8.12
C HIS A 48 8.67 0.42 -8.53
N GLN A 49 9.39 -0.19 -7.59
CA GLN A 49 10.70 -0.77 -7.88
C GLN A 49 10.63 -1.88 -8.94
N GLN A 50 9.60 -2.73 -8.90
CA GLN A 50 9.42 -3.79 -9.88
C GLN A 50 9.15 -3.25 -11.29
N GLN A 51 8.29 -2.23 -11.42
CA GLN A 51 8.00 -1.59 -12.71
C GLN A 51 9.25 -0.93 -13.28
N LEU A 52 10.00 -0.18 -12.48
CA LEU A 52 11.26 0.41 -12.90
C LEU A 52 12.29 -0.64 -13.30
N ARG A 53 12.43 -1.70 -12.51
CA ARG A 53 13.37 -2.78 -12.81
C ARG A 53 13.01 -3.51 -14.11
N ASN A 54 11.74 -3.74 -14.37
CA ASN A 54 11.28 -4.33 -15.63
C ASN A 54 11.63 -3.45 -16.83
N GLU A 55 11.45 -2.13 -16.72
CA GLU A 55 11.85 -1.17 -17.75
C GLU A 55 13.35 -1.16 -17.95
N TRP A 56 14.13 -1.12 -16.89
CA TRP A 56 15.59 -1.14 -16.96
C TRP A 56 16.12 -2.42 -17.61
N THR A 57 15.51 -3.56 -17.28
CA THR A 57 15.90 -4.85 -17.86
C THR A 57 15.55 -4.92 -19.35
N ALA A 58 14.37 -4.39 -19.74
CA ALA A 58 13.98 -4.31 -21.14
C ALA A 58 14.91 -3.37 -21.94
N ASP A 59 15.36 -2.29 -21.31
CA ASP A 59 16.25 -1.30 -21.90
C ASP A 59 17.65 -1.83 -22.21
N TRP A 60 18.10 -2.88 -21.50
CA TRP A 60 19.41 -3.50 -21.78
C TRP A 60 19.47 -4.18 -23.15
N GLY A 61 18.31 -4.65 -23.65
CA GLY A 61 18.18 -5.23 -24.97
C GLY A 61 18.08 -4.22 -26.12
N THR A 62 17.85 -2.94 -25.80
CA THR A 62 17.72 -1.89 -26.80
C THR A 62 19.00 -1.09 -26.93
N TRP A 63 19.40 -0.88 -28.20
CA TRP A 63 20.56 -0.07 -28.47
C TRP A 63 20.29 1.41 -28.15
N GLN A 64 21.09 1.99 -27.26
CA GLN A 64 21.09 3.41 -26.92
C GLN A 64 22.51 3.93 -27.09
N ALA A 65 22.69 5.02 -27.86
CA ALA A 65 24.02 5.61 -28.07
C ALA A 65 24.55 6.26 -26.79
N VAL A 66 25.85 6.30 -26.63
CA VAL A 66 26.51 7.04 -25.55
C VAL A 66 26.13 8.52 -25.66
N GLY A 67 25.69 9.12 -24.55
CA GLY A 67 25.19 10.49 -24.47
C GLY A 67 23.74 10.66 -24.87
N GLU A 68 23.05 9.60 -25.25
CA GLU A 68 21.63 9.66 -25.63
C GLU A 68 20.72 9.58 -24.41
N TRP A 69 19.68 10.43 -24.42
CA TRP A 69 18.57 10.39 -23.45
C TRP A 69 17.43 9.53 -23.97
N ARG A 70 16.87 8.74 -23.10
CA ARG A 70 15.68 7.95 -23.39
C ARG A 70 14.61 8.17 -22.33
N GLY A 71 13.42 8.56 -22.76
CA GLY A 71 12.23 8.64 -21.89
C GLY A 71 11.44 7.34 -21.90
N PHE A 72 10.76 7.03 -20.81
CA PHE A 72 9.84 5.92 -20.68
C PHE A 72 8.57 6.32 -19.94
N LEU A 73 7.51 5.58 -20.21
CA LEU A 73 6.20 5.75 -19.61
C LEU A 73 5.63 4.37 -19.32
N ILE A 74 5.24 4.13 -18.06
CA ILE A 74 4.73 2.84 -17.61
C ILE A 74 3.40 3.06 -16.92
N GLY A 75 2.37 2.32 -17.33
CA GLY A 75 1.11 2.18 -16.60
C GLY A 75 0.98 0.77 -16.06
N GLY A 76 0.35 0.60 -14.91
CA GLY A 76 0.12 -0.70 -14.31
C GLY A 76 -1.12 -0.76 -13.45
N GLY A 77 -1.71 -1.95 -13.37
CA GLY A 77 -2.69 -2.32 -12.35
C GLY A 77 -2.01 -3.13 -11.26
N GLN A 78 -2.50 -3.01 -10.04
CA GLN A 78 -2.05 -3.78 -8.89
C GLN A 78 -3.28 -4.39 -8.22
N HIS A 79 -3.18 -5.66 -7.89
CA HIS A 79 -4.14 -6.35 -7.01
C HIS A 79 -3.40 -6.74 -5.75
N LEU A 80 -4.00 -6.42 -4.62
CA LEU A 80 -3.46 -6.71 -3.30
C LEU A 80 -4.44 -7.64 -2.59
N ASP A 81 -4.00 -8.85 -2.31
CA ASP A 81 -4.75 -9.85 -1.55
C ASP A 81 -3.91 -10.21 -0.32
N ILE A 82 -4.47 -9.94 0.84
CA ILE A 82 -3.83 -10.16 2.14
C ILE A 82 -4.65 -11.17 2.90
N ASP A 83 -4.14 -12.40 2.98
CA ASP A 83 -4.74 -13.44 3.81
C ASP A 83 -4.50 -13.16 5.30
N SER A 84 -5.51 -13.47 6.12
CA SER A 84 -5.37 -13.41 7.58
C SER A 84 -4.33 -14.42 8.06
N GLN A 85 -3.26 -13.95 8.69
CA GLN A 85 -2.24 -14.80 9.31
C GLN A 85 -2.37 -14.78 10.84
N GLY A 86 -3.32 -15.54 11.38
CA GLY A 86 -3.56 -15.63 12.82
C GLY A 86 -4.12 -14.35 13.43
N ALA A 87 -3.93 -14.16 14.73
CA ALA A 87 -4.50 -13.03 15.48
C ALA A 87 -3.83 -11.66 15.20
N GLY A 88 -2.84 -11.61 14.32
CA GLY A 88 -2.00 -10.42 14.10
C GLY A 88 -2.14 -9.73 12.75
N MET A 89 -2.83 -10.32 11.78
CA MET A 89 -3.05 -9.71 10.47
C MET A 89 -4.49 -9.91 10.04
N GLY A 90 -5.19 -8.80 9.75
CA GLY A 90 -6.51 -8.82 9.14
C GLY A 90 -6.43 -9.26 7.68
N SER A 91 -7.48 -9.92 7.18
CA SER A 91 -7.64 -10.15 5.75
C SER A 91 -8.09 -8.86 5.07
N ALA A 92 -7.58 -8.64 3.88
CA ALA A 92 -7.98 -7.52 3.06
C ALA A 92 -7.73 -7.83 1.59
N ASP A 93 -8.59 -7.33 0.73
CA ASP A 93 -8.39 -7.35 -0.70
C ASP A 93 -8.55 -5.95 -1.29
N GLY A 94 -7.85 -5.70 -2.38
CA GLY A 94 -7.87 -4.37 -2.97
C GLY A 94 -7.26 -4.30 -4.34
N ASN A 95 -7.52 -3.17 -4.97
CA ASN A 95 -7.04 -2.88 -6.30
C ASN A 95 -6.37 -1.50 -6.33
N GLY A 96 -5.45 -1.35 -7.26
CA GLY A 96 -4.79 -0.08 -7.48
C GLY A 96 -4.35 0.08 -8.92
N TYR A 97 -4.02 1.29 -9.27
CA TYR A 97 -3.38 1.62 -10.52
C TYR A 97 -2.18 2.52 -10.29
N SER A 98 -1.29 2.51 -11.27
CA SER A 98 -0.05 3.28 -11.20
C SER A 98 0.31 3.86 -12.55
N PHE A 99 1.05 4.94 -12.47
CA PHE A 99 1.59 5.64 -13.61
C PHE A 99 2.99 6.14 -13.30
N ASN A 100 3.97 5.74 -14.10
CA ASN A 100 5.36 6.15 -13.93
C ASN A 100 5.90 6.79 -15.19
N LEU A 101 6.63 7.88 -15.01
CA LEU A 101 7.36 8.59 -16.05
C LEU A 101 8.83 8.68 -15.62
N GLY A 102 9.71 8.40 -16.54
CA GLY A 102 11.13 8.48 -16.24
C GLY A 102 12.00 8.72 -17.46
N THR A 103 13.29 8.89 -17.18
CA THR A 103 14.31 9.07 -18.21
C THR A 103 15.60 8.42 -17.79
N SER A 104 16.36 7.94 -18.77
CA SER A 104 17.70 7.41 -18.59
C SER A 104 18.68 8.07 -19.57
N LEU A 105 19.93 8.18 -19.14
CA LEU A 105 21.05 8.66 -19.92
C LEU A 105 22.15 7.61 -19.94
N ARG A 106 22.61 7.23 -21.11
CA ARG A 106 23.81 6.39 -21.24
C ARG A 106 25.07 7.24 -21.15
N LEU A 107 25.79 7.13 -20.02
CA LEU A 107 26.97 7.92 -19.76
C LEU A 107 28.17 7.46 -20.60
N ASP A 108 28.36 6.14 -20.65
CA ASP A 108 29.43 5.49 -21.44
C ASP A 108 28.97 4.07 -21.84
N GLU A 109 29.91 3.23 -22.32
CA GLU A 109 29.59 1.87 -22.75
C GLU A 109 29.13 0.96 -21.61
N SER A 110 29.44 1.31 -20.35
CA SER A 110 29.23 0.49 -19.17
C SER A 110 28.17 1.05 -18.23
N TRP A 111 27.98 2.38 -18.21
CA TRP A 111 27.12 3.05 -17.24
C TRP A 111 25.89 3.70 -17.86
N ARG A 112 24.77 3.52 -17.20
CA ARG A 112 23.52 4.23 -17.44
C ARG A 112 22.98 4.75 -16.12
N VAL A 113 22.49 5.98 -16.11
CA VAL A 113 21.84 6.61 -14.96
C VAL A 113 20.47 7.11 -15.36
N GLY A 114 19.58 7.26 -14.40
CA GLY A 114 18.26 7.79 -14.69
C GLY A 114 17.48 8.19 -13.44
N ALA A 115 16.31 8.74 -13.70
CA ALA A 115 15.36 9.13 -12.68
C ALA A 115 13.94 8.84 -13.15
N ALA A 116 13.06 8.62 -12.19
CA ALA A 116 11.64 8.39 -12.45
C ALA A 116 10.79 9.01 -11.35
N VAL A 117 9.57 9.38 -11.72
CA VAL A 117 8.51 9.77 -10.80
C VAL A 117 7.28 8.91 -11.08
N GLY A 118 6.52 8.59 -10.04
CA GLY A 118 5.34 7.74 -10.14
C GLY A 118 4.19 8.24 -9.27
N TYR A 119 2.99 8.00 -9.73
CA TYR A 119 1.75 8.15 -8.97
C TYR A 119 1.09 6.79 -8.83
N TYR A 120 0.58 6.52 -7.63
CA TYR A 120 -0.08 5.28 -7.27
C TYR A 120 -1.36 5.60 -6.50
N GLN A 121 -2.44 4.96 -6.88
CA GLN A 121 -3.67 4.94 -6.12
C GLN A 121 -3.99 3.49 -5.74
N GLN A 122 -4.36 3.29 -4.48
CA GLN A 122 -4.78 2.00 -3.95
C GLN A 122 -6.05 2.15 -3.13
N GLN A 123 -6.94 1.17 -3.29
CA GLN A 123 -8.12 0.98 -2.47
C GLN A 123 -8.04 -0.40 -1.84
N LEU A 124 -8.37 -0.50 -0.57
CA LEU A 124 -8.32 -1.74 0.18
C LEU A 124 -9.58 -1.89 1.02
N ASP A 125 -10.28 -3.01 0.82
CA ASP A 125 -11.40 -3.44 1.64
C ASP A 125 -10.90 -4.42 2.70
N ALA A 126 -11.17 -4.15 3.97
CA ALA A 126 -10.63 -4.92 5.07
C ALA A 126 -11.69 -5.38 6.06
N GLY A 127 -11.48 -6.61 6.57
CA GLY A 127 -12.25 -7.20 7.64
C GLY A 127 -13.70 -7.55 7.27
N GLU A 128 -14.41 -8.22 8.20
CA GLU A 128 -15.79 -8.69 8.00
C GLU A 128 -16.82 -7.56 7.89
N ALA A 129 -16.49 -6.38 8.40
CA ALA A 129 -17.39 -5.23 8.39
C ALA A 129 -17.18 -4.33 7.15
N ASN A 130 -16.29 -4.72 6.22
CA ASN A 130 -15.90 -3.97 5.05
C ASN A 130 -15.46 -2.54 5.44
N SER A 131 -14.29 -2.46 6.04
CA SER A 131 -13.58 -1.21 6.26
C SER A 131 -12.90 -0.78 4.96
N ASP A 132 -13.01 0.50 4.61
CA ASP A 132 -12.48 1.06 3.37
C ASP A 132 -11.23 1.90 3.66
N TYR A 133 -10.15 1.65 2.92
CA TYR A 133 -8.91 2.41 3.00
C TYR A 133 -8.46 2.84 1.60
N ASP A 134 -8.41 4.16 1.39
CA ASP A 134 -7.90 4.76 0.16
C ASP A 134 -6.54 5.40 0.42
N MET A 135 -5.59 5.15 -0.47
CA MET A 135 -4.24 5.71 -0.39
C MET A 135 -3.78 6.20 -1.75
N ASP A 136 -3.35 7.45 -1.78
CA ASP A 136 -2.61 8.06 -2.88
C ASP A 136 -1.13 8.16 -2.53
N SER A 137 -0.26 7.93 -3.49
CA SER A 137 1.19 8.00 -3.26
C SER A 137 1.92 8.62 -4.43
N TYR A 138 2.90 9.43 -4.12
CA TYR A 138 3.84 10.01 -5.06
C TYR A 138 5.22 9.45 -4.78
N MET A 139 5.80 8.80 -5.78
CA MET A 139 7.11 8.14 -5.67
C MET A 139 8.12 8.83 -6.57
N GLY A 140 9.36 8.92 -6.09
CA GLY A 140 10.50 9.36 -6.88
C GLY A 140 11.66 8.40 -6.74
N SER A 141 12.41 8.18 -7.81
CA SER A 141 13.59 7.31 -7.81
C SER A 141 14.71 7.89 -8.65
N VAL A 142 15.93 7.64 -8.20
CA VAL A 142 17.15 7.77 -9.03
C VAL A 142 17.83 6.42 -9.08
N PHE A 143 18.45 6.10 -10.20
CA PHE A 143 19.09 4.80 -10.39
C PHE A 143 20.36 4.90 -11.20
N ALA A 144 21.24 3.94 -10.99
CA ALA A 144 22.42 3.71 -11.82
C ALA A 144 22.54 2.23 -12.15
N GLN A 145 22.90 1.95 -13.38
CA GLN A 145 23.11 0.61 -13.90
C GLN A 145 24.52 0.49 -14.43
N TYR A 146 25.14 -0.64 -14.15
CA TYR A 146 26.46 -0.98 -14.64
C TYR A 146 26.41 -2.28 -15.42
N GLN A 147 26.99 -2.30 -16.60
CA GLN A 147 27.18 -3.53 -17.38
C GLN A 147 28.52 -3.48 -18.12
N GLN A 148 29.37 -4.45 -17.83
CA GLN A 148 30.61 -4.65 -18.57
C GLN A 148 30.90 -6.15 -18.68
N ASN A 149 30.97 -6.66 -19.87
CA ASN A 149 31.21 -8.08 -20.17
C ASN A 149 30.17 -9.01 -19.48
N ARG A 150 30.60 -9.74 -18.44
CA ARG A 150 29.77 -10.67 -17.65
C ARG A 150 29.26 -10.06 -16.34
N PHE A 151 29.76 -8.88 -15.99
CA PHE A 151 29.35 -8.21 -14.75
C PHE A 151 28.25 -7.22 -15.05
N TRP A 152 27.19 -7.29 -14.24
CA TRP A 152 26.10 -6.35 -14.27
C TRP A 152 25.58 -6.11 -12.87
N GLY A 153 25.01 -4.97 -12.66
CA GLY A 153 24.36 -4.61 -11.41
C GLY A 153 23.59 -3.30 -11.56
N ASP A 154 22.65 -3.11 -10.66
CA ASP A 154 21.89 -1.88 -10.55
C ASP A 154 21.80 -1.44 -9.08
N VAL A 155 21.72 -0.16 -8.87
CA VAL A 155 21.43 0.46 -7.59
C VAL A 155 20.35 1.52 -7.80
N SER A 156 19.40 1.59 -6.90
CA SER A 156 18.37 2.62 -6.91
C SER A 156 18.12 3.17 -5.52
N LEU A 157 17.79 4.45 -5.46
CA LEU A 157 17.26 5.10 -4.28
C LEU A 157 15.87 5.60 -4.61
N SER A 158 14.91 5.18 -3.84
CA SER A 158 13.50 5.53 -3.99
C SER A 158 12.96 6.16 -2.72
N GLY A 159 12.08 7.14 -2.87
CA GLY A 159 11.37 7.75 -1.76
C GLY A 159 10.04 8.30 -2.23
N GLY A 160 9.12 8.49 -1.31
CA GLY A 160 7.82 9.02 -1.65
C GLY A 160 6.97 9.35 -0.44
N SER A 161 5.88 10.06 -0.72
CA SER A 161 4.84 10.38 0.24
C SER A 161 3.63 9.47 0.05
N LEU A 162 3.04 9.08 1.14
CA LEU A 162 1.81 8.32 1.23
C LEU A 162 0.75 9.22 1.85
N ASP A 163 -0.39 9.33 1.20
CA ASP A 163 -1.54 10.08 1.69
C ASP A 163 -2.74 9.14 1.80
N TYR A 164 -3.20 8.93 3.02
CA TYR A 164 -4.36 8.11 3.32
C TYR A 164 -5.56 9.02 3.52
N ASP A 165 -6.20 9.39 2.42
CA ASP A 165 -7.28 10.37 2.38
C ASP A 165 -8.56 9.87 3.04
N ARG A 166 -8.79 8.55 2.97
CA ARG A 166 -9.95 7.92 3.57
C ARG A 166 -9.55 6.67 4.35
N LEU A 167 -9.64 6.77 5.66
CA LEU A 167 -9.56 5.64 6.57
C LEU A 167 -10.93 5.46 7.20
N GLN A 168 -11.73 4.58 6.63
CA GLN A 168 -13.08 4.32 7.08
C GLN A 168 -13.16 2.94 7.71
N ARG A 169 -13.03 2.89 9.03
CA ARG A 169 -13.13 1.68 9.80
C ARG A 169 -14.57 1.40 10.20
N ASN A 170 -15.08 0.27 9.76
CA ASN A 170 -16.43 -0.21 10.07
C ASN A 170 -16.41 -1.32 11.14
N PHE A 171 -17.35 -1.30 12.05
CA PHE A 171 -17.52 -2.33 13.07
C PHE A 171 -18.98 -2.40 13.53
N TYR A 172 -19.38 -3.54 14.10
CA TYR A 172 -20.71 -3.76 14.61
C TYR A 172 -20.75 -3.59 16.11
N LEU A 173 -21.85 -3.00 16.62
CA LEU A 173 -22.24 -2.98 18.02
C LEU A 173 -23.67 -3.57 18.12
N GLY A 174 -23.77 -4.86 18.37
CA GLY A 174 -24.99 -5.59 18.19
C GLY A 174 -25.50 -5.48 16.75
N PRO A 175 -26.74 -5.07 16.50
CA PRO A 175 -27.27 -4.96 15.14
C PRO A 175 -26.87 -3.67 14.41
N VAL A 176 -26.12 -2.78 15.04
CA VAL A 176 -25.83 -1.44 14.51
C VAL A 176 -24.40 -1.37 13.97
N LYS A 177 -24.25 -1.12 12.68
CA LYS A 177 -22.96 -0.80 12.06
C LYS A 177 -22.53 0.60 12.48
N ARG A 178 -21.29 0.73 12.92
CA ARG A 178 -20.63 2.00 13.26
C ARG A 178 -19.44 2.20 12.35
N THR A 179 -19.13 3.46 12.11
CA THR A 179 -18.00 3.86 11.28
C THR A 179 -17.14 4.88 12.02
N ALA A 180 -15.85 4.61 12.12
CA ALA A 180 -14.85 5.57 12.51
C ALA A 180 -14.12 6.05 11.26
N GLN A 181 -13.87 7.35 11.15
CA GLN A 181 -13.20 7.95 10.00
C GLN A 181 -11.96 8.71 10.45
N GLY A 182 -10.94 8.70 9.61
CA GLY A 182 -9.71 9.43 9.82
C GLY A 182 -8.96 9.61 8.52
N ASN A 183 -7.87 10.33 8.60
CA ASN A 183 -6.86 10.44 7.56
C ASN A 183 -5.48 10.45 8.22
N THR A 184 -4.46 10.13 7.46
CA THR A 184 -3.07 10.22 7.90
C THR A 184 -2.15 10.30 6.69
N ASN A 185 -0.92 10.68 6.90
CA ASN A 185 0.11 10.69 5.88
C ASN A 185 1.38 10.03 6.41
N GLY A 186 2.28 9.70 5.51
CA GLY A 186 3.57 9.11 5.83
C GLY A 186 4.56 9.26 4.69
N ASP A 187 5.82 9.01 5.00
CA ASP A 187 6.89 8.97 4.02
C ASP A 187 7.55 7.60 4.03
N LEU A 188 8.10 7.20 2.90
CA LEU A 188 8.86 5.97 2.78
C LEU A 188 10.14 6.18 1.98
N TRP A 189 11.16 5.38 2.30
CA TRP A 189 12.45 5.38 1.63
C TRP A 189 12.96 3.96 1.47
N ALA A 190 13.66 3.71 0.37
CA ALA A 190 14.31 2.44 0.10
C ALA A 190 15.55 2.62 -0.79
N ALA A 191 16.52 1.74 -0.59
CA ALA A 191 17.72 1.63 -1.39
C ALA A 191 17.97 0.17 -1.79
#